data_88bdc58e83c0ee212071a608ed31392a
#
_entry.id   88bdc58e83c0ee212071a608ed31392a
#
_cell.length_a   1.000
_cell.length_b   1.000
_cell.length_c   1.000
_cell.angle_alpha   90.00
_cell.angle_beta   90.00
_cell.angle_gamma   90.00
#
_symmetry.space_group_name_H-M   'P 1'
#
loop_
_entity.id
_entity.type
_entity.pdbx_description
1 polymer ?
#
loop_
_entity_poly.entity_id
_entity_poly.type
_entity_poly.pdbx_seq_one_letter_code
_entity_poly.pdbx_strand_id
1 'polypeptide(L)'
;MNKEESMLQKRLVELSRLAYNRGIVVCSDFLNLNELNILHTTPKDMFVSQYKTYGGYDLSERQMAVFLPDALYYEYEYPIQTIEVSPLNKKFSEDLTHRDYLGALMNLGIERCKIGDIIAEDHKALIFVKEEMAEYVTDNLTQIRHTHVKATIGTGVQVDYEPRYEELKGTVSSIRLDSVLALAYPLSRSKITSQIEAGKVFVNGKLITSNGYRLKENDIISVRKMGRIAYNGILSETKKGRYMISVRKYI
;
A
#
# COMPACT_ATOMS: atom_id res chain seq x y z
N MET A 1 -4.01 -15.48 15.94
CA MET A 1 -2.72 -15.14 15.32
C MET A 1 -1.98 -16.43 15.04
N ASN A 2 -1.55 -16.67 13.80
CA ASN A 2 -0.79 -17.85 13.45
C ASN A 2 0.71 -17.70 13.86
N LYS A 3 1.54 -18.75 13.65
CA LYS A 3 2.95 -18.74 14.06
C LYS A 3 3.77 -17.64 13.35
N GLU A 4 3.51 -17.43 12.05
CA GLU A 4 4.21 -16.43 11.23
C GLU A 4 3.85 -15.01 11.66
N GLU A 5 2.58 -14.74 11.92
CA GLU A 5 2.11 -13.45 12.43
C GLU A 5 2.72 -13.12 13.80
N SER A 6 2.83 -14.14 14.69
CA SER A 6 3.48 -13.97 15.99
C SER A 6 4.98 -13.69 15.87
N MET A 7 5.65 -14.32 14.90
CA MET A 7 7.07 -14.06 14.62
C MET A 7 7.27 -12.65 14.09
N LEU A 8 6.42 -12.19 13.16
CA LEU A 8 6.48 -10.83 12.65
C LEU A 8 6.25 -9.80 13.76
N GLN A 9 5.22 -10.00 14.61
CA GLN A 9 4.97 -9.11 15.74
C GLN A 9 6.20 -8.99 16.65
N LYS A 10 6.82 -10.11 17.03
CA LYS A 10 8.05 -10.12 17.81
C LYS A 10 9.17 -9.36 17.12
N ARG A 11 9.35 -9.59 15.82
CA ARG A 11 10.37 -8.90 15.02
C ARG A 11 10.16 -7.38 15.03
N LEU A 12 8.94 -6.90 14.86
CA LEU A 12 8.62 -5.46 14.89
C LEU A 12 8.91 -4.85 16.27
N VAL A 13 8.58 -5.56 17.35
CA VAL A 13 8.92 -5.14 18.72
C VAL A 13 10.42 -5.11 18.94
N GLU A 14 11.17 -6.08 18.41
CA GLU A 14 12.64 -6.09 18.47
C GLU A 14 13.26 -4.90 17.73
N LEU A 15 12.74 -4.52 16.55
CA LEU A 15 13.20 -3.34 15.80
C LEU A 15 12.95 -2.06 16.60
N SER A 16 11.81 -1.94 17.27
CA SER A 16 11.53 -0.82 18.17
C SER A 16 12.52 -0.72 19.32
N ARG A 17 12.86 -1.85 19.95
CA ARG A 17 13.87 -1.91 21.02
C ARG A 17 15.27 -1.56 20.50
N LEU A 18 15.61 -2.03 19.30
CA LEU A 18 16.88 -1.74 18.66
C LEU A 18 17.05 -0.23 18.42
N ALA A 19 16.00 0.42 17.88
CA ALA A 19 15.99 1.85 17.66
C ALA A 19 16.19 2.64 18.96
N TYR A 20 15.46 2.28 20.01
CA TYR A 20 15.59 2.89 21.33
C TYR A 20 16.98 2.70 21.94
N ASN A 21 17.46 1.45 22.03
CA ASN A 21 18.70 1.12 22.73
C ASN A 21 19.95 1.66 22.04
N ARG A 22 19.93 1.77 20.71
CA ARG A 22 21.08 2.28 19.92
C ARG A 22 20.98 3.75 19.59
N GLY A 23 19.83 4.40 19.83
CA GLY A 23 19.62 5.81 19.46
C GLY A 23 19.67 6.05 17.95
N ILE A 24 19.27 5.07 17.13
CA ILE A 24 19.31 5.16 15.67
C ILE A 24 17.93 4.87 15.07
N VAL A 25 17.70 5.36 13.86
CA VAL A 25 16.54 4.99 13.06
C VAL A 25 16.68 3.57 12.55
N VAL A 26 15.63 2.76 12.71
CA VAL A 26 15.61 1.36 12.27
C VAL A 26 14.38 1.11 11.40
N CYS A 27 14.58 0.52 10.23
CA CYS A 27 13.51 0.25 9.26
C CYS A 27 13.21 -1.25 9.17
N SER A 28 11.96 -1.58 8.96
CA SER A 28 11.55 -2.93 8.53
C SER A 28 11.81 -3.14 7.03
N ASP A 29 11.53 -4.32 6.53
CA ASP A 29 11.26 -4.54 5.11
C ASP A 29 9.85 -4.00 4.75
N PHE A 30 9.48 -4.04 3.46
CA PHE A 30 8.13 -3.69 3.03
C PHE A 30 7.09 -4.67 3.58
N LEU A 31 6.14 -4.13 4.29
CA LEU A 31 5.00 -4.84 4.87
C LEU A 31 3.82 -4.79 3.91
N ASN A 32 3.13 -5.90 3.72
CA ASN A 32 1.85 -5.94 3.03
C ASN A 32 0.70 -5.50 3.97
N LEU A 33 -0.53 -5.35 3.44
CA LEU A 33 -1.68 -4.90 4.23
C LEU A 33 -1.96 -5.73 5.48
N ASN A 34 -1.75 -7.06 5.43
CA ASN A 34 -1.95 -7.91 6.60
C ASN A 34 -0.85 -7.71 7.64
N GLU A 35 0.38 -7.52 7.20
CA GLU A 35 1.54 -7.25 8.06
C GLU A 35 1.45 -5.85 8.69
N LEU A 36 0.97 -4.86 7.93
CA LEU A 36 0.63 -3.53 8.46
C LEU A 36 -0.49 -3.60 9.51
N ASN A 37 -1.50 -4.45 9.28
CA ASN A 37 -2.53 -4.67 10.28
C ASN A 37 -1.93 -5.23 11.58
N ILE A 38 -0.99 -6.18 11.52
CA ILE A 38 -0.30 -6.71 12.69
C ILE A 38 0.44 -5.59 13.43
N LEU A 39 1.18 -4.74 12.70
CA LEU A 39 1.84 -3.58 13.29
C LEU A 39 0.86 -2.65 14.01
N HIS A 40 -0.23 -2.26 13.33
CA HIS A 40 -1.21 -1.30 13.86
C HIS A 40 -2.12 -1.86 14.97
N THR A 41 -2.26 -3.17 15.06
CA THR A 41 -3.06 -3.84 16.11
C THR A 41 -2.23 -4.34 17.28
N THR A 42 -0.90 -4.36 17.14
CA THR A 42 0.00 -4.63 18.27
C THR A 42 -0.18 -3.54 19.34
N PRO A 43 -0.37 -3.91 20.61
CA PRO A 43 -0.49 -2.93 21.69
C PRO A 43 0.69 -1.94 21.70
N LYS A 44 0.36 -0.65 21.84
CA LYS A 44 1.37 0.43 21.74
C LYS A 44 2.45 0.35 22.82
N ASP A 45 2.10 -0.16 23.99
CA ASP A 45 3.00 -0.38 25.13
C ASP A 45 4.04 -1.47 24.90
N MET A 46 3.86 -2.31 23.89
CA MET A 46 4.89 -3.27 23.45
C MET A 46 6.03 -2.59 22.68
N PHE A 47 5.77 -1.44 22.08
CA PHE A 47 6.80 -0.66 21.37
C PHE A 47 7.43 0.36 22.33
N VAL A 48 8.75 0.36 22.42
CA VAL A 48 9.52 1.31 23.24
C VAL A 48 9.90 2.58 22.47
N SER A 49 9.77 2.57 21.16
CA SER A 49 9.99 3.72 20.28
C SER A 49 8.75 4.00 19.43
N GLN A 50 8.59 5.25 19.01
CA GLN A 50 7.57 5.62 18.05
C GLN A 50 7.86 5.03 16.68
N TYR A 51 6.83 4.81 15.87
CA TYR A 51 7.00 4.39 14.49
C TYR A 51 6.14 5.21 13.52
N LYS A 52 6.61 5.28 12.29
CA LYS A 52 5.88 5.80 11.13
C LYS A 52 5.93 4.77 10.02
N THR A 53 5.03 4.87 9.06
CA THR A 53 5.01 3.99 7.87
C THR A 53 4.99 4.83 6.60
N TYR A 54 5.71 4.37 5.58
CA TYR A 54 5.76 4.99 4.26
C TYR A 54 6.23 3.97 3.21
N GLY A 55 5.79 4.09 1.98
CA GLY A 55 6.14 3.15 0.91
C GLY A 55 6.64 3.80 -0.37
N GLY A 56 7.09 5.07 -0.28
CA GLY A 56 7.65 5.81 -1.41
C GLY A 56 6.69 6.85 -2.02
N TYR A 57 5.39 6.76 -1.74
CA TYR A 57 4.37 7.74 -2.13
C TYR A 57 3.13 7.61 -1.22
N ASP A 58 2.27 8.63 -1.19
CA ASP A 58 1.18 8.75 -0.20
C ASP A 58 0.14 7.63 -0.24
N LEU A 59 -0.10 7.04 -1.40
CA LEU A 59 -1.10 5.99 -1.60
C LEU A 59 -0.50 4.59 -1.64
N SER A 60 0.74 4.43 -1.18
CA SER A 60 1.42 3.14 -1.19
C SER A 60 0.68 2.10 -0.36
N GLU A 61 0.47 0.92 -0.94
CA GLU A 61 -0.16 -0.21 -0.27
C GLU A 61 0.85 -1.01 0.56
N ARG A 62 2.07 -1.14 0.03
CA ARG A 62 3.18 -1.75 0.73
C ARG A 62 4.06 -0.66 1.34
N GLN A 63 4.24 -0.73 2.65
CA GLN A 63 4.96 0.30 3.39
C GLN A 63 6.03 -0.31 4.29
N MET A 64 7.11 0.42 4.51
CA MET A 64 8.09 0.11 5.53
C MET A 64 7.69 0.79 6.84
N ALA A 65 7.88 0.10 7.96
CA ALA A 65 7.80 0.70 9.28
C ALA A 65 9.19 1.24 9.65
N VAL A 66 9.24 2.49 10.07
CA VAL A 66 10.43 3.17 10.59
C VAL A 66 10.23 3.42 12.06
N PHE A 67 11.12 2.87 12.88
CA PHE A 67 11.15 3.07 14.32
C PHE A 67 12.16 4.17 14.66
N LEU A 68 11.69 5.18 15.44
CA LEU A 68 12.44 6.40 15.73
C LEU A 68 12.93 6.38 17.18
N PRO A 69 14.20 6.73 17.46
CA PRO A 69 14.66 6.92 18.82
C PRO A 69 13.96 8.10 19.48
N ASP A 70 13.97 8.18 20.82
CA ASP A 70 13.32 9.26 21.57
C ASP A 70 13.89 10.64 21.23
N ALA A 71 15.22 10.72 20.99
CA ALA A 71 15.89 11.93 20.56
C ALA A 71 16.55 11.67 19.20
N LEU A 72 16.00 12.30 18.17
CA LEU A 72 16.54 12.27 16.81
C LEU A 72 17.20 13.62 16.52
N TYR A 73 18.52 13.63 16.37
CA TYR A 73 19.33 14.83 16.11
C TYR A 73 19.68 15.03 14.64
N TYR A 74 19.14 14.17 13.74
CA TYR A 74 19.40 14.21 12.30
C TYR A 74 18.11 13.94 11.52
N GLU A 75 18.06 14.45 10.30
CA GLU A 75 17.01 14.10 9.35
C GLU A 75 17.24 12.65 8.89
N TYR A 76 16.16 11.91 8.70
CA TYR A 76 16.22 10.55 8.19
C TYR A 76 15.39 10.43 6.92
N GLU A 77 15.89 9.61 6.03
CA GLU A 77 15.18 9.22 4.83
C GLU A 77 14.76 7.75 4.93
N TYR A 78 13.67 7.42 4.27
CA TYR A 78 13.30 6.02 4.12
C TYR A 78 14.26 5.38 3.12
N PRO A 79 14.82 4.19 3.41
CA PRO A 79 15.73 3.50 2.50
C PRO A 79 14.95 2.85 1.35
N ILE A 80 14.26 3.70 0.58
CA ILE A 80 13.42 3.33 -0.56
C ILE A 80 13.95 4.04 -1.79
N GLN A 81 14.25 3.27 -2.83
CA GLN A 81 14.58 3.80 -4.15
C GLN A 81 13.45 3.50 -5.13
N THR A 82 13.21 4.46 -6.02
CA THR A 82 12.31 4.29 -7.15
C THR A 82 13.11 3.88 -8.37
N ILE A 83 12.70 2.82 -9.05
CA ILE A 83 13.30 2.37 -10.30
C ILE A 83 12.29 2.60 -11.41
N GLU A 84 12.71 3.34 -12.42
CA GLU A 84 11.96 3.49 -13.67
C GLU A 84 12.34 2.36 -14.62
N VAL A 85 11.34 1.64 -15.11
CA VAL A 85 11.52 0.60 -16.12
C VAL A 85 10.78 0.99 -17.37
N SER A 86 11.48 1.02 -18.50
CA SER A 86 10.91 1.35 -19.80
C SER A 86 11.39 0.36 -20.87
N PRO A 87 10.59 0.06 -21.90
CA PRO A 87 11.02 -0.79 -22.99
C PRO A 87 12.09 -0.08 -23.82
N LEU A 88 13.10 -0.82 -24.28
CA LEU A 88 14.10 -0.29 -25.20
C LEU A 88 13.49 0.13 -26.55
N ASN A 89 12.43 -0.54 -26.95
CA ASN A 89 11.69 -0.20 -28.18
C ASN A 89 10.18 -0.32 -27.94
N LYS A 90 9.51 0.82 -27.81
CA LYS A 90 8.07 0.88 -27.52
C LYS A 90 7.22 0.20 -28.61
N LYS A 91 7.65 0.21 -29.87
CA LYS A 91 6.89 -0.37 -31.00
C LYS A 91 6.73 -1.89 -30.90
N PHE A 92 7.67 -2.56 -30.26
CA PHE A 92 7.70 -4.03 -30.12
C PHE A 92 7.51 -4.47 -28.66
N SER A 93 7.13 -3.56 -27.79
CA SER A 93 6.87 -3.91 -26.39
C SER A 93 5.48 -4.52 -26.23
N GLU A 94 5.42 -5.55 -25.40
CA GLU A 94 4.15 -6.08 -24.90
C GLU A 94 3.52 -5.10 -23.90
N ASP A 95 2.22 -5.21 -23.70
CA ASP A 95 1.52 -4.51 -22.63
C ASP A 95 1.75 -5.28 -21.32
N LEU A 96 2.82 -4.88 -20.61
CA LEU A 96 3.28 -5.54 -19.40
C LEU A 96 2.42 -5.12 -18.20
N THR A 97 1.96 -6.11 -17.44
CA THR A 97 1.16 -5.90 -16.24
C THR A 97 2.04 -5.87 -14.98
N HIS A 98 1.49 -5.38 -13.87
CA HIS A 98 2.11 -5.48 -12.55
C HIS A 98 2.68 -6.89 -12.26
N ARG A 99 1.99 -7.95 -12.66
CA ARG A 99 2.43 -9.34 -12.43
C ARG A 99 3.66 -9.71 -13.23
N ASP A 100 3.79 -9.18 -14.43
CA ASP A 100 4.94 -9.45 -15.29
C ASP A 100 6.21 -8.80 -14.71
N TYR A 101 6.11 -7.55 -14.26
CA TYR A 101 7.20 -6.86 -13.56
C TYR A 101 7.57 -7.59 -12.26
N LEU A 102 6.59 -7.92 -11.42
CA LEU A 102 6.84 -8.64 -10.17
C LEU A 102 7.48 -10.01 -10.43
N GLY A 103 6.99 -10.76 -11.42
CA GLY A 103 7.54 -12.05 -11.80
C GLY A 103 9.00 -11.96 -12.23
N ALA A 104 9.36 -10.95 -13.01
CA ALA A 104 10.73 -10.71 -13.44
C ALA A 104 11.66 -10.42 -12.24
N LEU A 105 11.25 -9.57 -11.31
CA LEU A 105 12.02 -9.28 -10.09
C LEU A 105 12.20 -10.51 -9.20
N MET A 106 11.16 -11.32 -9.03
CA MET A 106 11.24 -12.56 -8.27
C MET A 106 12.15 -13.59 -8.94
N ASN A 107 12.20 -13.64 -10.28
CA ASN A 107 13.12 -14.49 -11.04
C ASN A 107 14.60 -14.06 -10.88
N LEU A 108 14.87 -12.79 -10.55
CA LEU A 108 16.21 -12.34 -10.16
C LEU A 108 16.61 -12.78 -8.74
N GLY A 109 15.74 -13.51 -8.03
CA GLY A 109 15.98 -13.96 -6.66
C GLY A 109 15.68 -12.92 -5.58
N ILE A 110 15.05 -11.80 -5.95
CA ILE A 110 14.72 -10.74 -4.97
C ILE A 110 13.50 -11.17 -4.16
N GLU A 111 13.62 -11.15 -2.84
CA GLU A 111 12.51 -11.48 -1.94
C GLU A 111 11.39 -10.45 -2.03
N ARG A 112 10.14 -10.90 -1.94
CA ARG A 112 8.96 -10.02 -2.05
C ARG A 112 8.95 -8.88 -1.02
N CYS A 113 9.53 -9.10 0.15
CA CYS A 113 9.62 -8.08 1.21
C CYS A 113 10.61 -6.95 0.89
N LYS A 114 11.49 -7.12 -0.09
CA LYS A 114 12.40 -6.07 -0.58
C LYS A 114 11.77 -5.19 -1.66
N ILE A 115 10.58 -5.55 -2.13
CA ILE A 115 9.85 -4.88 -3.20
C ILE A 115 8.59 -4.23 -2.61
N GLY A 116 8.44 -2.94 -2.83
CA GLY A 116 7.24 -2.16 -2.51
C GLY A 116 6.14 -2.34 -3.55
N ASP A 117 5.48 -1.24 -3.88
CA ASP A 117 4.49 -1.20 -4.94
C ASP A 117 5.15 -1.15 -6.32
N ILE A 118 4.41 -1.58 -7.32
CA ILE A 118 4.76 -1.50 -8.73
C ILE A 118 3.62 -0.76 -9.43
N ILE A 119 3.91 0.39 -9.99
CA ILE A 119 2.96 1.19 -10.77
C ILE A 119 3.30 0.97 -12.24
N ALA A 120 2.45 0.23 -12.95
CA ALA A 120 2.64 -0.03 -14.38
C ALA A 120 1.65 0.81 -15.19
N GLU A 121 2.16 1.65 -16.10
CA GLU A 121 1.37 2.55 -16.92
C GLU A 121 2.10 2.83 -18.26
N ASP A 122 1.35 2.85 -19.36
CA ASP A 122 1.85 3.24 -20.70
C ASP A 122 3.16 2.55 -21.13
N HIS A 123 3.25 1.23 -20.97
CA HIS A 123 4.44 0.41 -21.21
C HIS A 123 5.65 0.71 -20.32
N LYS A 124 5.49 1.51 -19.28
CA LYS A 124 6.52 1.81 -18.28
C LYS A 124 6.08 1.34 -16.91
N ALA A 125 7.03 1.22 -16.00
CA ALA A 125 6.71 1.01 -14.61
C ALA A 125 7.61 1.83 -13.69
N LEU A 126 7.03 2.26 -12.57
CA LEU A 126 7.75 2.71 -11.39
C LEU A 126 7.73 1.58 -10.36
N ILE A 127 8.90 1.16 -9.93
CA ILE A 127 9.07 0.06 -8.98
C ILE A 127 9.74 0.63 -7.74
N PHE A 128 9.10 0.47 -6.59
CA PHE A 128 9.69 0.85 -5.31
C PHE A 128 10.43 -0.36 -4.75
N VAL A 129 11.69 -0.17 -4.39
CA VAL A 129 12.54 -1.22 -3.82
C VAL A 129 13.28 -0.69 -2.60
N LYS A 130 13.75 -1.60 -1.74
CA LYS A 130 14.75 -1.20 -0.76
C LYS A 130 16.00 -0.68 -1.47
N GLU A 131 16.58 0.38 -0.93
CA GLU A 131 17.78 1.04 -1.47
C GLU A 131 18.89 0.04 -1.77
N GLU A 132 19.13 -0.92 -0.90
CA GLU A 132 20.14 -1.98 -1.06
C GLU A 132 19.94 -2.86 -2.31
N MET A 133 18.72 -2.86 -2.89
CA MET A 133 18.39 -3.65 -4.08
C MET A 133 18.45 -2.84 -5.38
N ALA A 134 18.56 -1.52 -5.29
CA ALA A 134 18.38 -0.65 -6.44
C ALA A 134 19.40 -0.90 -7.56
N GLU A 135 20.70 -0.90 -7.24
CA GLU A 135 21.77 -1.18 -8.19
C GLU A 135 21.63 -2.57 -8.79
N TYR A 136 21.36 -3.57 -7.95
CA TYR A 136 21.19 -4.95 -8.43
C TYR A 136 20.05 -5.06 -9.44
N VAL A 137 18.92 -4.40 -9.19
CA VAL A 137 17.77 -4.40 -10.12
C VAL A 137 18.13 -3.68 -11.41
N THR A 138 18.78 -2.52 -11.36
CA THR A 138 19.12 -1.75 -12.57
C THR A 138 20.11 -2.49 -13.46
N ASP A 139 21.04 -3.23 -12.88
CA ASP A 139 22.06 -3.98 -13.61
C ASP A 139 21.52 -5.29 -14.22
N ASN A 140 20.53 -5.92 -13.58
CA ASN A 140 20.10 -7.26 -13.95
C ASN A 140 18.72 -7.34 -14.61
N LEU A 141 17.84 -6.34 -14.43
CA LEU A 141 16.52 -6.33 -15.04
C LEU A 141 16.57 -5.82 -16.50
N THR A 142 16.97 -6.69 -17.41
CA THR A 142 17.15 -6.38 -18.83
C THR A 142 16.01 -6.86 -19.73
N GLN A 143 15.20 -7.78 -19.25
CA GLN A 143 14.10 -8.37 -20.02
C GLN A 143 12.93 -8.77 -19.11
N ILE A 144 11.71 -8.51 -19.57
CA ILE A 144 10.45 -8.93 -18.95
C ILE A 144 9.60 -9.61 -20.02
N ARG A 145 9.31 -10.92 -19.85
CA ARG A 145 8.71 -11.76 -20.88
C ARG A 145 9.54 -11.69 -22.19
N HIS A 146 8.96 -11.16 -23.26
CA HIS A 146 9.66 -10.99 -24.55
C HIS A 146 10.11 -9.54 -24.79
N THR A 147 9.86 -8.62 -23.87
CA THR A 147 10.21 -7.21 -23.98
C THR A 147 11.55 -6.93 -23.33
N HIS A 148 12.52 -6.44 -24.12
CA HIS A 148 13.76 -5.90 -23.59
C HIS A 148 13.49 -4.53 -22.94
N VAL A 149 13.98 -4.36 -21.73
CA VAL A 149 13.75 -3.16 -20.92
C VAL A 149 15.06 -2.53 -20.45
N LYS A 150 14.99 -1.26 -20.12
CA LYS A 150 16.01 -0.51 -19.40
C LYS A 150 15.44 -0.14 -18.02
N ALA A 151 16.15 -0.51 -16.97
CA ALA A 151 15.87 -0.08 -15.61
C ALA A 151 16.88 1.02 -15.21
N THR A 152 16.41 2.09 -14.59
CA THR A 152 17.24 3.20 -14.12
C THR A 152 16.76 3.68 -12.76
N ILE A 153 17.68 4.09 -11.88
CA ILE A 153 17.31 4.71 -10.62
C ILE A 153 16.69 6.08 -10.91
N GLY A 154 15.47 6.29 -10.47
CA GLY A 154 14.77 7.56 -10.57
C GLY A 154 15.33 8.54 -9.54
N THR A 155 16.19 9.47 -9.97
CA THR A 155 16.68 10.55 -9.12
C THR A 155 15.66 11.68 -9.10
N GLY A 156 15.07 11.95 -7.93
CA GLY A 156 14.17 13.09 -7.74
C GLY A 156 12.84 12.99 -8.49
N VAL A 157 12.41 11.79 -8.86
CA VAL A 157 11.04 11.56 -9.32
C VAL A 157 10.15 11.83 -8.12
N GLN A 158 9.69 13.09 -8.00
CA GLN A 158 8.40 13.30 -7.36
C GLN A 158 7.47 12.36 -8.13
N VAL A 159 7.01 11.33 -7.46
CA VAL A 159 5.98 10.45 -8.02
C VAL A 159 4.72 11.30 -8.06
N ASP A 160 4.62 12.14 -9.09
CA ASP A 160 3.39 12.83 -9.47
C ASP A 160 2.42 11.78 -10.03
N TYR A 161 2.34 10.67 -9.28
CA TYR A 161 1.35 9.65 -9.51
C TYR A 161 0.04 10.20 -8.96
N GLU A 162 -0.66 10.95 -9.79
CA GLU A 162 -2.07 11.17 -9.60
C GLU A 162 -2.78 9.87 -10.02
N PRO A 163 -3.18 9.05 -9.04
CA PRO A 163 -3.89 7.83 -9.37
C PRO A 163 -5.14 8.20 -10.15
N ARG A 164 -5.34 7.58 -11.28
CA ARG A 164 -6.59 7.73 -12.01
C ARG A 164 -7.70 7.21 -11.12
N TYR A 165 -8.74 8.00 -10.98
CA TYR A 165 -9.89 7.62 -10.19
C TYR A 165 -11.19 8.02 -10.87
N GLU A 166 -12.19 7.22 -10.67
CA GLU A 166 -13.58 7.52 -10.97
C GLU A 166 -14.23 8.12 -9.72
N GLU A 167 -14.77 9.35 -9.82
CA GLU A 167 -15.53 9.93 -8.73
C GLU A 167 -16.96 9.38 -8.77
N LEU A 168 -17.37 8.69 -7.71
CA LEU A 168 -18.69 8.13 -7.54
C LEU A 168 -19.44 8.95 -6.47
N LYS A 169 -20.63 9.41 -6.81
CA LYS A 169 -21.54 10.11 -5.89
C LYS A 169 -22.81 9.30 -5.70
N GLY A 170 -23.27 9.23 -4.46
CA GLY A 170 -24.53 8.51 -4.20
C GLY A 170 -25.03 8.72 -2.78
N THR A 171 -26.27 8.28 -2.55
CA THR A 171 -26.96 8.49 -1.30
C THR A 171 -26.93 7.22 -0.44
N VAL A 172 -26.43 7.34 0.78
CA VAL A 172 -26.41 6.27 1.77
C VAL A 172 -27.23 6.65 3.01
N SER A 173 -27.75 5.66 3.71
CA SER A 173 -28.49 5.89 4.96
C SER A 173 -27.58 6.12 6.17
N SER A 174 -26.33 5.68 6.07
CA SER A 174 -25.32 5.84 7.12
C SER A 174 -23.93 5.68 6.52
N ILE A 175 -22.92 6.31 7.16
CA ILE A 175 -21.51 6.26 6.74
C ILE A 175 -20.86 4.97 7.30
N ARG A 176 -21.41 3.84 6.85
CA ARG A 176 -20.91 2.50 7.23
C ARG A 176 -20.14 1.89 6.08
N LEU A 177 -19.16 1.07 6.42
CA LEU A 177 -18.28 0.39 5.46
C LEU A 177 -19.09 -0.39 4.40
N ASP A 178 -20.08 -1.17 4.83
CA ASP A 178 -20.95 -1.93 3.92
C ASP A 178 -21.71 -1.05 2.93
N SER A 179 -22.19 0.11 3.40
CA SER A 179 -22.98 1.05 2.58
C SER A 179 -22.12 1.78 1.56
N VAL A 180 -20.91 2.19 1.96
CA VAL A 180 -19.96 2.90 1.08
C VAL A 180 -19.37 1.94 0.04
N LEU A 181 -19.04 0.71 0.42
CA LEU A 181 -18.56 -0.30 -0.53
C LEU A 181 -19.65 -0.70 -1.55
N ALA A 182 -20.92 -0.78 -1.13
CA ALA A 182 -22.02 -1.08 -2.03
C ALA A 182 -22.29 0.05 -3.06
N LEU A 183 -21.89 1.28 -2.76
CA LEU A 183 -21.89 2.38 -3.72
C LEU A 183 -20.74 2.25 -4.73
N ALA A 184 -19.55 1.89 -4.25
CA ALA A 184 -18.33 1.88 -5.06
C ALA A 184 -18.20 0.65 -5.97
N TYR A 185 -18.84 -0.46 -5.61
CA TYR A 185 -18.74 -1.71 -6.36
C TYR A 185 -20.11 -2.24 -6.79
N PRO A 186 -20.24 -2.75 -8.03
CA PRO A 186 -21.52 -3.25 -8.56
C PRO A 186 -21.86 -4.64 -7.98
N LEU A 187 -21.90 -4.74 -6.66
CA LEU A 187 -22.20 -5.96 -5.92
C LEU A 187 -23.41 -5.77 -5.01
N SER A 188 -24.16 -6.85 -4.80
CA SER A 188 -25.23 -6.85 -3.81
C SER A 188 -24.68 -6.65 -2.39
N ARG A 189 -25.49 -6.06 -1.50
CA ARG A 189 -25.09 -5.87 -0.09
C ARG A 189 -24.64 -7.16 0.59
N SER A 190 -25.32 -8.28 0.31
CA SER A 190 -24.95 -9.58 0.86
C SER A 190 -23.54 -10.01 0.41
N LYS A 191 -23.18 -9.78 -0.86
CA LYS A 191 -21.83 -10.06 -1.36
C LYS A 191 -20.79 -9.14 -0.71
N ILE A 192 -21.09 -7.85 -0.53
CA ILE A 192 -20.21 -6.91 0.16
C ILE A 192 -19.99 -7.36 1.63
N THR A 193 -21.07 -7.67 2.35
CA THR A 193 -21.02 -8.20 3.71
C THR A 193 -20.12 -9.43 3.79
N SER A 194 -20.30 -10.39 2.86
CA SER A 194 -19.44 -11.58 2.78
C SER A 194 -17.96 -11.25 2.55
N GLN A 195 -17.60 -10.23 1.75
CA GLN A 195 -16.20 -9.81 1.57
C GLN A 195 -15.61 -9.24 2.88
N ILE A 196 -16.38 -8.43 3.60
CA ILE A 196 -15.96 -7.84 4.88
C ILE A 196 -15.73 -8.94 5.93
N GLU A 197 -16.70 -9.83 6.11
CA GLU A 197 -16.65 -10.93 7.08
C GLU A 197 -15.56 -11.96 6.74
N ALA A 198 -15.29 -12.16 5.45
CA ALA A 198 -14.20 -13.03 4.98
C ALA A 198 -12.79 -12.42 5.17
N GLY A 199 -12.64 -11.26 5.83
CA GLY A 199 -11.34 -10.64 6.11
C GLY A 199 -10.61 -10.13 4.86
N LYS A 200 -11.35 -9.62 3.87
CA LYS A 200 -10.78 -9.12 2.61
C LYS A 200 -10.77 -7.61 2.51
N VAL A 201 -11.24 -6.90 3.52
CA VAL A 201 -11.38 -5.44 3.53
C VAL A 201 -10.50 -4.81 4.60
N PHE A 202 -9.70 -3.85 4.18
CA PHE A 202 -8.79 -3.10 5.05
C PHE A 202 -9.14 -1.61 4.97
N VAL A 203 -9.12 -0.92 6.09
CA VAL A 203 -9.25 0.53 6.18
C VAL A 203 -7.95 1.09 6.74
N ASN A 204 -7.25 1.92 5.97
CA ASN A 204 -5.93 2.47 6.31
C ASN A 204 -4.95 1.37 6.76
N GLY A 205 -4.90 0.26 6.03
CA GLY A 205 -4.06 -0.90 6.34
C GLY A 205 -4.59 -1.82 7.45
N LYS A 206 -5.62 -1.43 8.20
CA LYS A 206 -6.20 -2.23 9.29
C LYS A 206 -7.32 -3.13 8.77
N LEU A 207 -7.26 -4.43 9.06
CA LEU A 207 -8.30 -5.39 8.73
C LEU A 207 -9.61 -5.05 9.47
N ILE A 208 -10.70 -4.93 8.72
CA ILE A 208 -12.05 -4.69 9.26
C ILE A 208 -12.95 -5.85 8.86
N THR A 209 -13.55 -6.48 9.87
CA THR A 209 -14.52 -7.57 9.69
C THR A 209 -15.94 -7.17 10.10
N SER A 210 -16.12 -5.96 10.64
CA SER A 210 -17.42 -5.42 11.03
C SER A 210 -18.07 -4.64 9.90
N ASN A 211 -19.23 -5.07 9.43
CA ASN A 211 -20.02 -4.38 8.40
C ASN A 211 -20.42 -2.97 8.81
N GLY A 212 -20.68 -2.77 10.11
CA GLY A 212 -21.10 -1.50 10.70
C GLY A 212 -19.95 -0.53 11.00
N TYR A 213 -18.71 -0.84 10.61
CA TYR A 213 -17.57 0.05 10.84
C TYR A 213 -17.87 1.44 10.26
N ARG A 214 -17.71 2.48 11.07
CA ARG A 214 -17.92 3.88 10.65
C ARG A 214 -16.65 4.42 10.02
N LEU A 215 -16.76 4.85 8.78
CA LEU A 215 -15.69 5.49 8.05
C LEU A 215 -15.53 6.95 8.45
N LYS A 216 -14.30 7.43 8.40
CA LYS A 216 -13.94 8.84 8.53
C LYS A 216 -13.59 9.40 7.16
N GLU A 217 -13.72 10.69 6.99
CA GLU A 217 -13.29 11.40 5.79
C GLU A 217 -11.81 11.11 5.49
N ASN A 218 -11.50 10.88 4.23
CA ASN A 218 -10.20 10.48 3.71
C ASN A 218 -9.73 9.06 4.11
N ASP A 219 -10.61 8.22 4.68
CA ASP A 219 -10.27 6.81 4.86
C ASP A 219 -10.05 6.13 3.50
N ILE A 220 -8.93 5.42 3.38
CA ILE A 220 -8.60 4.58 2.23
C ILE A 220 -9.02 3.15 2.52
N ILE A 221 -9.89 2.61 1.70
CA ILE A 221 -10.42 1.26 1.82
C ILE A 221 -9.83 0.40 0.72
N SER A 222 -9.09 -0.62 1.07
CA SER A 222 -8.55 -1.64 0.16
C SER A 222 -9.38 -2.91 0.24
N VAL A 223 -9.87 -3.38 -0.90
CA VAL A 223 -10.62 -4.64 -1.00
C VAL A 223 -9.82 -5.62 -1.84
N ARG A 224 -9.43 -6.76 -1.26
CA ARG A 224 -8.62 -7.77 -1.97
C ARG A 224 -9.26 -8.17 -3.29
N LYS A 225 -8.49 -8.12 -4.37
CA LYS A 225 -8.87 -8.44 -5.75
C LYS A 225 -9.90 -7.49 -6.39
N MET A 226 -10.31 -6.43 -5.70
CA MET A 226 -11.31 -5.47 -6.22
C MET A 226 -10.74 -4.03 -6.32
N GLY A 227 -9.57 -3.77 -5.77
CA GLY A 227 -8.91 -2.46 -5.80
C GLY A 227 -9.16 -1.63 -4.55
N ARG A 228 -8.94 -0.32 -4.69
CA ARG A 228 -9.02 0.66 -3.60
C ARG A 228 -10.05 1.73 -3.87
N ILE A 229 -10.59 2.27 -2.81
CA ILE A 229 -11.43 3.47 -2.82
C ILE A 229 -10.99 4.41 -1.70
N ALA A 230 -11.19 5.71 -1.88
CA ALA A 230 -11.12 6.70 -0.81
C ALA A 230 -12.51 7.26 -0.53
N TYR A 231 -12.88 7.34 0.74
CA TYR A 231 -14.11 8.00 1.16
C TYR A 231 -13.83 9.50 1.37
N ASN A 232 -14.35 10.37 0.48
CA ASN A 232 -14.06 11.80 0.49
C ASN A 232 -14.95 12.62 1.44
N GLY A 233 -15.98 12.00 2.02
CA GLY A 233 -16.85 12.70 2.97
C GLY A 233 -18.29 12.89 2.48
N ILE A 234 -19.05 13.66 3.27
CA ILE A 234 -20.45 14.01 3.03
C ILE A 234 -20.51 15.28 2.19
N LEU A 235 -21.23 15.25 1.07
CA LEU A 235 -21.51 16.42 0.23
C LEU A 235 -22.73 17.19 0.72
N SER A 236 -23.79 16.49 1.13
CA SER A 236 -25.01 17.09 1.65
C SER A 236 -25.89 16.06 2.39
N GLU A 237 -26.80 16.55 3.17
CA GLU A 237 -27.86 15.72 3.79
C GLU A 237 -29.19 15.95 3.05
N THR A 238 -29.90 14.86 2.78
CA THR A 238 -31.19 14.91 2.10
C THR A 238 -32.33 15.20 3.10
N LYS A 239 -33.45 15.74 2.64
CA LYS A 239 -34.61 16.00 3.48
C LYS A 239 -35.16 14.75 4.23
N LYS A 240 -34.76 13.55 3.81
CA LYS A 240 -35.11 12.26 4.44
C LYS A 240 -34.04 11.72 5.38
N GLY A 241 -33.08 12.53 5.82
CA GLY A 241 -32.00 12.13 6.74
C GLY A 241 -30.98 11.13 6.13
N ARG A 242 -30.82 11.14 4.80
CA ARG A 242 -29.79 10.34 4.13
C ARG A 242 -28.63 11.24 3.71
N TYR A 243 -27.43 10.69 3.60
CA TYR A 243 -26.21 11.42 3.25
C TYR A 243 -25.88 11.22 1.78
N MET A 244 -25.74 12.31 1.03
CA MET A 244 -25.06 12.31 -0.26
C MET A 244 -23.56 12.32 0.01
N ILE A 245 -22.85 11.31 -0.48
CA ILE A 245 -21.40 11.13 -0.26
C ILE A 245 -20.63 11.09 -1.57
N SER A 246 -19.35 11.41 -1.51
CA SER A 246 -18.39 11.22 -2.59
C SER A 246 -17.36 10.14 -2.22
N VAL A 247 -17.04 9.31 -3.19
CA VAL A 247 -16.04 8.24 -3.11
C VAL A 247 -15.19 8.31 -4.36
N ARG A 248 -13.86 8.25 -4.24
CA ARG A 248 -12.93 8.06 -5.36
C ARG A 248 -12.59 6.58 -5.47
N LYS A 249 -12.88 5.99 -6.61
CA LYS A 249 -12.47 4.63 -6.92
C LYS A 249 -11.23 4.69 -7.80
N TYR A 250 -10.13 4.15 -7.33
CA TYR A 250 -8.88 4.08 -8.08
C TYR A 250 -9.00 3.02 -9.19
N ILE A 251 -8.55 3.38 -10.40
CA ILE A 251 -8.62 2.55 -11.62
C ILE A 251 -7.21 2.13 -12.05
#